data_378784d1cc294dc30c25e454c3704ebf
#
_entry.id   378784d1cc294dc30c25e454c3704ebf
#
_cell.length_a   1.000
_cell.length_b   1.000
_cell.length_c   1.000
_cell.angle_alpha   90.00
_cell.angle_beta   90.00
_cell.angle_gamma   90.00
#
_symmetry.space_group_name_H-M   'P 1'
#
loop_
_entity.id
_entity.type
_entity.pdbx_description
1 polymer ?
#
loop_
_entity_poly.entity_id
_entity_poly.type
_entity_poly.pdbx_seq_one_letter_code
_entity_poly.pdbx_strand_id
1 'polypeptide(L)'
;MAELQPTFTGPIVKLMVYPPPPAKGGMSVTNEDLHCLNDGEFLNDVIIDFYLKYLVLEKLKKEDSQRSHVFSSFFYKRLNQRERRNIPDTTNLTIQKRKHNRVKTWTRHVDLFQKDFIFVPINESAHWYLAVICFPGLQGPQFVANPLYQAPESAPGPTQAAPQDGLHRISVCYGSGGGNGDDTHTFSDDQSSCQDECSEDGALAEDPVTPESSECTSKPTICKQPCILIMDSLRGPARSSVVKTLREYLEVEWEVRKGSQRSFGKDQMKGSNPRVPQQDNFSDCGVYILQYVESFFESPLASFHLPVNLAEWFLQQRMKTKREEIKELIRKIQSQQKKEAGQGSAKGSPGEQEVAGEDTEEGVEIQIQNFPVSP
;
A
#
# COMPACT_ATOMS: atom_id res chain seq x y z
N MET A 1 -30.99 3.45 9.79
CA MET A 1 -29.97 3.23 8.76
C MET A 1 -30.62 2.31 7.73
N ALA A 2 -30.87 2.80 6.51
CA ALA A 2 -31.35 1.94 5.45
C ALA A 2 -30.24 0.97 5.07
N GLU A 3 -30.48 -0.33 5.22
CA GLU A 3 -29.62 -1.34 4.63
C GLU A 3 -29.66 -1.14 3.12
N LEU A 4 -28.51 -0.79 2.55
CA LEU A 4 -28.29 -0.82 1.10
C LEU A 4 -28.42 -2.28 0.67
N GLN A 5 -29.60 -2.67 0.20
CA GLN A 5 -29.81 -3.98 -0.38
C GLN A 5 -29.02 -4.06 -1.69
N PRO A 6 -28.36 -5.18 -1.98
CA PRO A 6 -27.70 -5.35 -3.26
C PRO A 6 -28.72 -5.23 -4.39
N THR A 7 -28.44 -4.35 -5.35
CA THR A 7 -29.34 -4.08 -6.49
C THR A 7 -29.37 -5.22 -7.50
N PHE A 8 -28.51 -6.24 -7.33
CA PHE A 8 -28.44 -7.40 -8.20
C PHE A 8 -29.56 -8.40 -7.88
N THR A 9 -30.41 -8.67 -8.85
CA THR A 9 -31.48 -9.67 -8.78
C THR A 9 -31.30 -10.69 -9.90
N GLY A 10 -30.96 -11.92 -9.54
CA GLY A 10 -30.81 -13.00 -10.53
C GLY A 10 -29.97 -14.16 -9.98
N PRO A 11 -29.89 -15.27 -10.72
CA PRO A 11 -29.02 -16.37 -10.34
C PRO A 11 -27.54 -15.96 -10.42
N ILE A 12 -26.78 -16.32 -9.39
CA ILE A 12 -25.33 -16.09 -9.39
C ILE A 12 -24.66 -17.09 -10.33
N VAL A 13 -23.97 -16.57 -11.34
CA VAL A 13 -23.26 -17.35 -12.36
C VAL A 13 -21.77 -17.03 -12.29
N LYS A 14 -20.95 -18.06 -12.16
CA LYS A 14 -19.49 -17.95 -12.24
C LYS A 14 -19.08 -17.59 -13.67
N LEU A 15 -18.36 -16.49 -13.83
CA LEU A 15 -17.89 -16.02 -15.12
C LEU A 15 -16.51 -16.57 -15.46
N MET A 16 -15.58 -16.51 -14.50
CA MET A 16 -14.18 -16.93 -14.66
C MET A 16 -13.53 -17.26 -13.32
N VAL A 17 -12.31 -17.79 -13.38
CA VAL A 17 -11.40 -17.95 -12.23
C VAL A 17 -10.10 -17.22 -12.52
N TYR A 18 -9.58 -16.46 -11.57
CA TYR A 18 -8.32 -15.74 -11.74
C TYR A 18 -7.37 -15.91 -10.53
N PRO A 19 -6.10 -16.25 -10.73
CA PRO A 19 -5.54 -16.74 -11.98
C PRO A 19 -6.17 -18.08 -12.41
N PRO A 20 -6.14 -18.40 -13.73
CA PRO A 20 -6.73 -19.66 -14.22
C PRO A 20 -5.91 -20.87 -13.76
N PRO A 21 -6.54 -22.04 -13.64
CA PRO A 21 -5.79 -23.28 -13.44
C PRO A 21 -4.73 -23.47 -14.55
N PRO A 22 -3.55 -24.06 -14.25
CA PRO A 22 -3.19 -24.80 -13.03
C PRO A 22 -2.68 -23.92 -11.88
N ALA A 23 -2.68 -22.57 -12.02
CA ALA A 23 -2.20 -21.68 -10.98
C ALA A 23 -3.02 -21.83 -9.68
N LYS A 24 -2.30 -21.89 -8.53
CA LYS A 24 -2.92 -22.00 -7.21
C LYS A 24 -3.53 -20.67 -6.77
N GLY A 25 -4.55 -20.71 -5.90
CA GLY A 25 -5.15 -19.50 -5.31
C GLY A 25 -6.03 -18.72 -6.28
N GLY A 26 -6.62 -19.39 -7.25
CA GLY A 26 -7.62 -18.79 -8.12
C GLY A 26 -8.87 -18.37 -7.35
N MET A 27 -9.37 -17.18 -7.63
CA MET A 27 -10.63 -16.65 -7.12
C MET A 27 -11.69 -16.65 -8.22
N SER A 28 -12.93 -16.99 -7.85
CA SER A 28 -14.04 -16.94 -8.78
C SER A 28 -14.58 -15.52 -8.88
N VAL A 29 -14.82 -15.06 -10.11
CA VAL A 29 -15.53 -13.81 -10.40
C VAL A 29 -16.89 -14.18 -10.98
N THR A 30 -17.94 -13.59 -10.46
CA THR A 30 -19.36 -13.87 -10.81
C THR A 30 -19.98 -12.71 -11.55
N ASN A 31 -21.20 -12.91 -12.05
CA ASN A 31 -22.00 -11.84 -12.64
C ASN A 31 -22.44 -10.78 -11.60
N GLU A 32 -22.58 -11.16 -10.33
CA GLU A 32 -22.83 -10.22 -9.23
C GLU A 32 -21.61 -9.29 -9.03
N ASP A 33 -20.41 -9.84 -9.05
CA ASP A 33 -19.17 -9.04 -8.98
C ASP A 33 -19.04 -8.09 -10.18
N LEU A 34 -19.37 -8.57 -11.38
CA LEU A 34 -19.39 -7.73 -12.57
C LEU A 34 -20.41 -6.58 -12.47
N HIS A 35 -21.55 -6.80 -11.80
CA HIS A 35 -22.56 -5.77 -11.56
C HIS A 35 -22.02 -4.62 -10.72
N CYS A 36 -21.15 -4.90 -9.74
CA CYS A 36 -20.49 -3.87 -8.92
C CYS A 36 -19.68 -2.84 -9.73
N LEU A 37 -19.35 -3.16 -10.98
CA LEU A 37 -18.64 -2.25 -11.88
C LEU A 37 -19.59 -1.30 -12.65
N ASN A 38 -20.91 -1.37 -12.45
CA ASN A 38 -21.83 -0.39 -13.02
C ASN A 38 -21.66 0.97 -12.32
N ASP A 39 -22.05 2.03 -13.02
CA ASP A 39 -22.00 3.37 -12.47
C ASP A 39 -22.89 3.47 -11.23
N GLY A 40 -22.39 4.13 -10.20
CA GLY A 40 -23.10 4.29 -8.94
C GLY A 40 -23.00 3.12 -7.97
N GLU A 41 -22.49 1.95 -8.40
CA GLU A 41 -22.31 0.79 -7.53
C GLU A 41 -20.96 0.83 -6.79
N PHE A 42 -20.94 0.28 -5.55
CA PHE A 42 -19.70 0.13 -4.79
C PHE A 42 -18.95 -1.12 -5.23
N LEU A 43 -17.62 -0.99 -5.40
CA LEU A 43 -16.79 -2.17 -5.66
C LEU A 43 -16.75 -3.07 -4.43
N ASN A 44 -16.92 -4.38 -4.66
CA ASN A 44 -16.79 -5.39 -3.63
C ASN A 44 -15.34 -5.91 -3.49
N ASP A 45 -15.10 -6.71 -2.46
CA ASP A 45 -13.78 -7.30 -2.17
C ASP A 45 -13.25 -8.13 -3.34
N VAL A 46 -14.10 -8.84 -4.08
CA VAL A 46 -13.69 -9.70 -5.21
C VAL A 46 -13.08 -8.88 -6.34
N ILE A 47 -13.72 -7.79 -6.73
CA ILE A 47 -13.19 -6.91 -7.80
C ILE A 47 -11.89 -6.25 -7.35
N ILE A 48 -11.80 -5.78 -6.11
CA ILE A 48 -10.56 -5.19 -5.56
C ILE A 48 -9.42 -6.22 -5.62
N ASP A 49 -9.62 -7.39 -5.03
CA ASP A 49 -8.59 -8.43 -4.96
C ASP A 49 -8.22 -8.99 -6.35
N PHE A 50 -9.21 -9.16 -7.24
CA PHE A 50 -8.98 -9.57 -8.63
C PHE A 50 -8.07 -8.59 -9.37
N TYR A 51 -8.43 -7.30 -9.37
CA TYR A 51 -7.68 -6.32 -10.15
C TYR A 51 -6.27 -6.10 -9.59
N LEU A 52 -6.11 -6.04 -8.28
CA LEU A 52 -4.80 -5.93 -7.65
C LEU A 52 -3.91 -7.15 -7.95
N LYS A 53 -4.49 -8.35 -7.94
CA LYS A 53 -3.77 -9.57 -8.33
C LYS A 53 -3.36 -9.53 -9.81
N TYR A 54 -4.25 -9.09 -10.70
CA TYR A 54 -3.96 -8.91 -12.12
C TYR A 54 -2.81 -7.91 -12.34
N LEU A 55 -2.82 -6.77 -11.64
CA LEU A 55 -1.73 -5.81 -11.71
C LEU A 55 -0.38 -6.46 -11.39
N VAL A 56 -0.30 -7.17 -10.27
CA VAL A 56 0.95 -7.79 -9.80
C VAL A 56 1.44 -8.91 -10.73
N LEU A 57 0.53 -9.73 -11.26
CA LEU A 57 0.90 -10.91 -12.02
C LEU A 57 1.18 -10.62 -13.51
N GLU A 58 0.47 -9.66 -14.10
CA GLU A 58 0.50 -9.47 -15.56
C GLU A 58 0.90 -8.06 -16.00
N LYS A 59 0.61 -7.03 -15.20
CA LYS A 59 0.81 -5.65 -15.63
C LYS A 59 2.12 -5.04 -15.15
N LEU A 60 2.55 -5.39 -13.94
CA LEU A 60 3.79 -4.86 -13.38
C LEU A 60 5.02 -5.49 -14.01
N LYS A 61 6.08 -4.72 -14.13
CA LYS A 61 7.41 -5.25 -14.44
C LYS A 61 7.84 -6.23 -13.34
N LYS A 62 8.65 -7.22 -13.71
CA LYS A 62 9.11 -8.25 -12.76
C LYS A 62 9.79 -7.66 -11.54
N GLU A 63 10.61 -6.62 -11.72
CA GLU A 63 11.30 -5.93 -10.63
C GLU A 63 10.32 -5.26 -9.66
N ASP A 64 9.27 -4.61 -10.17
CA ASP A 64 8.24 -3.96 -9.37
C ASP A 64 7.39 -4.98 -8.61
N SER A 65 7.03 -6.07 -9.26
CA SER A 65 6.31 -7.18 -8.63
C SER A 65 7.14 -7.84 -7.52
N GLN A 66 8.45 -8.05 -7.74
CA GLN A 66 9.33 -8.68 -6.75
C GLN A 66 9.55 -7.82 -5.51
N ARG A 67 9.67 -6.50 -5.65
CA ARG A 67 9.86 -5.56 -4.53
C ARG A 67 8.57 -5.13 -3.84
N SER A 68 7.43 -5.62 -4.31
CA SER A 68 6.12 -5.25 -3.77
C SER A 68 5.40 -6.45 -3.15
N HIS A 69 4.48 -6.16 -2.23
CA HIS A 69 3.52 -7.11 -1.70
C HIS A 69 2.14 -6.45 -1.63
N VAL A 70 1.11 -7.17 -2.04
CA VAL A 70 -0.27 -6.68 -1.96
C VAL A 70 -1.06 -7.63 -1.08
N PHE A 71 -1.58 -7.12 0.02
CA PHE A 71 -2.50 -7.86 0.87
C PHE A 71 -3.88 -7.95 0.23
N SER A 72 -4.61 -9.03 0.51
CA SER A 72 -6.04 -9.09 0.24
C SER A 72 -6.80 -8.02 1.03
N SER A 73 -7.91 -7.55 0.47
CA SER A 73 -8.85 -6.62 1.11
C SER A 73 -9.33 -7.07 2.50
N PHE A 74 -9.31 -8.37 2.77
CA PHE A 74 -9.68 -8.92 4.07
C PHE A 74 -8.60 -8.82 5.15
N PHE A 75 -7.35 -8.50 4.79
CA PHE A 75 -6.23 -8.52 5.73
C PHE A 75 -6.47 -7.61 6.93
N TYR A 76 -6.73 -6.33 6.69
CA TYR A 76 -6.87 -5.34 7.77
C TYR A 76 -8.11 -5.62 8.64
N LYS A 77 -9.21 -6.03 8.03
CA LYS A 77 -10.43 -6.45 8.73
C LYS A 77 -10.16 -7.65 9.63
N ARG A 78 -9.41 -8.66 9.16
CA ARG A 78 -9.03 -9.84 9.94
C ARG A 78 -8.09 -9.49 11.08
N LEU A 79 -7.10 -8.63 10.83
CA LEU A 79 -6.16 -8.14 11.84
C LEU A 79 -6.91 -7.49 13.02
N ASN A 80 -7.91 -6.64 12.72
CA ASN A 80 -8.68 -5.89 13.72
C ASN A 80 -9.98 -6.57 14.19
N GLN A 81 -10.23 -7.80 13.77
CA GLN A 81 -11.44 -8.52 14.17
C GLN A 81 -11.54 -8.57 15.71
N ARG A 82 -12.72 -8.19 16.24
CA ARG A 82 -12.99 -8.28 17.68
C ARG A 82 -13.03 -9.74 18.13
N GLU A 83 -12.48 -10.03 19.31
CA GLU A 83 -12.57 -11.35 19.91
C GLU A 83 -13.99 -11.61 20.38
N ARG A 84 -14.46 -12.85 20.18
CA ARG A 84 -15.73 -13.29 20.79
C ARG A 84 -15.55 -13.34 22.31
N ARG A 85 -16.48 -12.75 23.06
CA ARG A 85 -16.41 -12.61 24.53
C ARG A 85 -16.29 -13.93 25.32
N ASN A 86 -16.51 -15.08 24.69
CA ASN A 86 -16.59 -16.39 25.34
C ASN A 86 -15.36 -17.29 25.15
N ILE A 87 -14.25 -16.76 24.63
CA ILE A 87 -13.00 -17.55 24.58
C ILE A 87 -12.25 -17.23 25.87
N PRO A 88 -11.98 -18.25 26.74
CA PRO A 88 -11.16 -18.04 27.92
C PRO A 88 -9.81 -17.47 27.47
N ASP A 89 -9.36 -16.42 28.15
CA ASP A 89 -8.05 -15.79 27.89
C ASP A 89 -6.96 -16.75 28.40
N THR A 90 -6.76 -17.86 27.68
CA THR A 90 -5.81 -18.92 28.04
C THR A 90 -4.38 -18.59 27.62
N THR A 91 -4.17 -17.43 26.98
CA THR A 91 -2.85 -17.01 26.50
C THR A 91 -2.47 -15.67 27.12
N ASN A 92 -1.36 -15.65 27.87
CA ASN A 92 -0.69 -14.42 28.35
C ASN A 92 -0.10 -13.58 27.19
N LEU A 93 -0.79 -13.51 26.04
CA LEU A 93 -0.34 -12.76 24.89
C LEU A 93 -0.86 -11.32 24.91
N THR A 94 -0.01 -10.39 24.52
CA THR A 94 -0.43 -9.00 24.33
C THR A 94 -1.51 -8.89 23.23
N ILE A 95 -2.28 -7.81 23.26
CA ILE A 95 -3.32 -7.53 22.25
C ILE A 95 -2.73 -7.55 20.84
N GLN A 96 -1.54 -6.99 20.66
CA GLN A 96 -0.83 -6.94 19.37
C GLN A 96 -0.49 -8.36 18.88
N LYS A 97 0.03 -9.23 19.74
CA LYS A 97 0.33 -10.63 19.40
C LYS A 97 -0.93 -11.42 19.08
N ARG A 98 -2.04 -11.17 19.78
CA ARG A 98 -3.34 -11.78 19.46
C ARG A 98 -3.86 -11.33 18.10
N LYS A 99 -3.77 -10.03 17.80
CA LYS A 99 -4.12 -9.50 16.47
C LYS A 99 -3.27 -10.14 15.37
N HIS A 100 -1.95 -10.17 15.55
CA HIS A 100 -1.02 -10.77 14.59
C HIS A 100 -1.32 -12.25 14.35
N ASN A 101 -1.61 -13.04 15.40
CA ASN A 101 -1.92 -14.46 15.28
C ASN A 101 -3.09 -14.77 14.33
N ARG A 102 -4.02 -13.84 14.12
CA ARG A 102 -5.15 -14.01 13.19
C ARG A 102 -4.73 -13.98 11.73
N VAL A 103 -3.59 -13.37 11.44
CA VAL A 103 -3.08 -13.15 10.08
C VAL A 103 -1.67 -13.70 9.86
N LYS A 104 -1.04 -14.34 10.85
CA LYS A 104 0.35 -14.82 10.80
C LYS A 104 0.67 -15.75 9.63
N THR A 105 -0.34 -16.47 9.13
CA THR A 105 -0.18 -17.40 8.00
C THR A 105 -0.19 -16.68 6.65
N TRP A 106 -0.63 -15.42 6.60
CA TRP A 106 -0.77 -14.67 5.35
C TRP A 106 0.59 -14.26 4.76
N THR A 107 1.61 -14.18 5.60
CA THR A 107 2.98 -13.82 5.23
C THR A 107 3.96 -15.00 5.33
N ARG A 108 3.47 -16.26 5.48
CA ARG A 108 4.35 -17.42 5.69
C ARG A 108 5.37 -17.65 4.57
N HIS A 109 5.07 -17.22 3.34
CA HIS A 109 5.90 -17.41 2.15
C HIS A 109 6.54 -16.10 1.66
N VAL A 110 6.41 -15.00 2.41
CA VAL A 110 6.96 -13.71 2.04
C VAL A 110 7.63 -13.05 3.24
N ASP A 111 8.83 -12.52 3.03
CA ASP A 111 9.48 -11.65 3.98
C ASP A 111 9.12 -10.18 3.63
N LEU A 112 8.22 -9.60 4.42
CA LEU A 112 7.75 -8.23 4.21
C LEU A 112 8.90 -7.20 4.30
N PHE A 113 9.94 -7.51 5.07
CA PHE A 113 11.06 -6.60 5.29
C PHE A 113 12.09 -6.62 4.15
N GLN A 114 11.93 -7.53 3.17
CA GLN A 114 12.63 -7.52 1.89
C GLN A 114 11.86 -6.77 0.80
N LYS A 115 10.65 -6.27 1.12
CA LYS A 115 9.84 -5.52 0.18
C LYS A 115 10.06 -4.03 0.35
N ASP A 116 10.06 -3.30 -0.77
CA ASP A 116 10.06 -1.84 -0.74
C ASP A 116 8.66 -1.29 -0.44
N PHE A 117 7.63 -1.95 -0.97
CA PHE A 117 6.25 -1.48 -0.87
C PHE A 117 5.29 -2.60 -0.48
N ILE A 118 4.40 -2.29 0.48
CA ILE A 118 3.32 -3.19 0.90
C ILE A 118 2.02 -2.43 0.80
N PHE A 119 1.13 -2.89 -0.06
CA PHE A 119 -0.19 -2.30 -0.29
C PHE A 119 -1.24 -3.01 0.55
N VAL A 120 -2.00 -2.25 1.30
CA VAL A 120 -3.07 -2.74 2.18
C VAL A 120 -4.37 -2.02 1.82
N PRO A 121 -5.23 -2.62 0.98
CA PRO A 121 -6.56 -2.07 0.74
C PRO A 121 -7.41 -2.24 2.01
N ILE A 122 -8.13 -1.19 2.37
CA ILE A 122 -8.91 -1.13 3.62
C ILE A 122 -10.33 -0.66 3.30
N ASN A 123 -11.32 -1.42 3.79
CA ASN A 123 -12.71 -1.02 3.76
C ASN A 123 -13.21 -0.83 5.19
N GLU A 124 -13.59 0.38 5.54
CA GLU A 124 -14.22 0.71 6.81
C GLU A 124 -15.46 1.60 6.57
N SER A 125 -16.58 1.23 7.16
CA SER A 125 -17.84 1.98 7.02
C SER A 125 -18.28 2.19 5.56
N ALA A 126 -18.19 1.14 4.75
CA ALA A 126 -18.50 1.15 3.31
C ALA A 126 -17.66 2.15 2.50
N HIS A 127 -16.44 2.47 2.96
CA HIS A 127 -15.51 3.34 2.26
C HIS A 127 -14.15 2.66 2.08
N TRP A 128 -13.66 2.66 0.84
CA TRP A 128 -12.34 2.14 0.48
C TRP A 128 -11.27 3.23 0.56
N TYR A 129 -10.15 2.90 1.18
CA TYR A 129 -8.92 3.67 1.14
C TYR A 129 -7.70 2.74 1.17
N LEU A 130 -6.54 3.27 0.84
CA LEU A 130 -5.32 2.48 0.67
C LEU A 130 -4.26 2.90 1.70
N ALA A 131 -3.70 1.95 2.43
CA ALA A 131 -2.46 2.16 3.15
C ALA A 131 -1.29 1.57 2.35
N VAL A 132 -0.19 2.32 2.24
CA VAL A 132 1.05 1.84 1.61
C VAL A 132 2.17 1.93 2.63
N ILE A 133 2.72 0.78 3.03
CA ILE A 133 3.90 0.71 3.87
C ILE A 133 5.12 0.74 2.96
N CYS A 134 5.95 1.77 3.12
CA CYS A 134 7.14 2.00 2.31
C CYS A 134 8.40 1.67 3.10
N PHE A 135 9.29 0.90 2.50
CA PHE A 135 10.63 0.55 3.01
C PHE A 135 10.66 0.01 4.45
N PRO A 136 9.85 -0.99 4.81
CA PRO A 136 9.78 -1.50 6.18
C PRO A 136 11.08 -2.15 6.67
N GLY A 137 11.97 -2.53 5.75
CA GLY A 137 13.29 -3.08 6.06
C GLY A 137 14.31 -2.04 6.51
N LEU A 138 14.16 -0.78 6.11
CA LEU A 138 15.12 0.28 6.44
C LEU A 138 14.96 0.73 7.91
N GLN A 139 16.08 1.04 8.55
CA GLN A 139 16.10 1.57 9.93
C GLN A 139 15.86 3.08 10.00
N GLY A 140 16.08 3.80 8.90
CA GLY A 140 15.89 5.22 8.78
C GLY A 140 15.99 5.70 7.34
N PRO A 141 15.89 7.00 7.09
CA PRO A 141 15.99 7.57 5.75
C PRO A 141 17.33 7.25 5.10
N GLN A 142 17.30 6.88 3.83
CA GLN A 142 18.49 6.66 3.00
C GLN A 142 18.40 7.57 1.77
N PHE A 143 19.52 8.21 1.45
CA PHE A 143 19.67 9.03 0.25
C PHE A 143 20.47 8.23 -0.78
N VAL A 144 19.86 7.99 -1.93
CA VAL A 144 20.48 7.26 -3.04
C VAL A 144 20.60 8.17 -4.26
N ALA A 145 21.56 7.89 -5.15
CA ALA A 145 21.70 8.65 -6.39
C ALA A 145 20.40 8.63 -7.19
N ASN A 146 20.01 9.77 -7.74
CA ASN A 146 18.84 9.88 -8.59
C ASN A 146 19.22 9.47 -10.03
N PRO A 147 18.71 8.35 -10.54
CA PRO A 147 19.03 7.88 -11.88
C PRO A 147 18.49 8.80 -13.00
N LEU A 148 17.54 9.68 -12.66
CA LEU A 148 16.92 10.63 -13.59
C LEU A 148 17.55 12.03 -13.51
N TYR A 149 18.55 12.22 -12.62
CA TYR A 149 19.20 13.51 -12.47
C TYR A 149 19.98 13.87 -13.73
N GLN A 150 19.64 15.01 -14.31
CA GLN A 150 20.41 15.66 -15.37
C GLN A 150 21.11 16.86 -14.75
N ALA A 151 22.45 16.79 -14.66
CA ALA A 151 23.22 17.94 -14.23
C ALA A 151 22.93 19.12 -15.17
N PRO A 152 22.66 20.33 -14.65
CA PRO A 152 22.53 21.50 -15.52
C PRO A 152 23.80 21.60 -16.38
N GLU A 153 23.65 21.68 -17.70
CA GLU A 153 24.78 21.93 -18.61
C GLU A 153 25.49 23.19 -18.11
N SER A 154 26.75 23.02 -17.70
CA SER A 154 27.59 24.13 -17.28
C SER A 154 27.66 25.11 -18.45
N ALA A 155 27.16 26.30 -18.27
CA ALA A 155 27.30 27.40 -19.22
C ALA A 155 28.79 27.51 -19.62
N PRO A 156 29.10 27.77 -20.92
CA PRO A 156 30.48 27.85 -21.37
C PRO A 156 31.20 28.89 -20.51
N GLY A 157 32.29 28.42 -19.87
CA GLY A 157 33.08 29.23 -18.93
C GLY A 157 33.62 30.49 -19.59
N PRO A 158 33.70 31.61 -18.89
CA PRO A 158 34.36 32.78 -19.37
C PRO A 158 35.88 32.50 -19.48
N THR A 159 36.37 32.85 -20.65
CA THR A 159 37.82 32.85 -21.02
C THR A 159 38.70 33.39 -19.90
N GLN A 160 39.81 32.73 -19.69
CA GLN A 160 40.89 33.08 -18.77
C GLN A 160 41.25 34.57 -18.77
N ALA A 161 41.19 35.20 -17.61
CA ALA A 161 41.98 36.38 -17.32
C ALA A 161 42.80 36.09 -16.03
N ALA A 162 44.08 36.44 -16.09
CA ALA A 162 45.15 36.11 -15.15
C ALA A 162 44.96 36.72 -13.73
N PRO A 163 45.79 36.35 -12.75
CA PRO A 163 45.52 36.48 -11.33
C PRO A 163 45.88 37.87 -10.80
N GLN A 164 45.09 38.41 -9.90
CA GLN A 164 45.52 39.43 -8.95
C GLN A 164 45.12 39.08 -7.53
N ASP A 165 46.12 39.26 -6.70
CA ASP A 165 46.18 39.05 -5.26
C ASP A 165 45.09 39.72 -4.44
N GLY A 166 44.76 39.07 -3.33
CA GLY A 166 44.59 39.82 -2.09
C GLY A 166 43.22 39.75 -1.42
N LEU A 167 43.31 39.31 -0.19
CA LEU A 167 42.50 39.64 1.00
C LEU A 167 41.38 38.69 1.41
N HIS A 168 41.75 37.93 2.40
CA HIS A 168 40.91 37.29 3.41
C HIS A 168 39.79 38.18 3.93
N ARG A 169 38.56 37.70 3.94
CA ARG A 169 37.50 38.24 4.78
C ARG A 169 36.88 37.10 5.59
N ILE A 170 37.39 37.01 6.83
CA ILE A 170 36.80 36.20 7.89
C ILE A 170 35.51 36.89 8.36
N SER A 171 34.37 36.22 8.23
CA SER A 171 33.12 36.69 8.84
C SER A 171 32.93 35.91 10.14
N VAL A 172 33.11 36.65 11.24
CA VAL A 172 32.89 36.18 12.61
C VAL A 172 31.44 36.49 12.98
N CYS A 173 30.67 35.42 13.24
CA CYS A 173 29.34 35.58 13.85
C CYS A 173 29.47 35.71 15.37
N TYR A 174 29.16 36.87 15.90
CA TYR A 174 29.07 37.11 17.34
C TYR A 174 27.78 36.49 17.89
N GLY A 175 27.92 35.58 18.84
CA GLY A 175 26.87 35.19 19.75
C GLY A 175 26.77 36.21 20.88
N SER A 176 25.56 36.66 21.18
CA SER A 176 25.28 37.45 22.38
C SER A 176 24.49 36.60 23.36
N GLY A 177 25.10 36.38 24.51
CA GLY A 177 24.51 35.70 25.63
C GLY A 177 23.82 36.68 26.59
N GLY A 178 23.12 36.08 27.51
CA GLY A 178 22.82 36.71 28.80
C GLY A 178 21.41 36.51 29.32
N GLY A 179 21.31 35.89 30.50
CA GLY A 179 20.29 36.25 31.45
C GLY A 179 19.68 35.11 32.25
N ASN A 180 20.18 34.93 33.45
CA ASN A 180 19.73 34.10 34.56
C ASN A 180 18.25 34.33 34.97
N GLY A 181 17.65 33.25 35.53
CA GLY A 181 16.44 33.35 36.35
C GLY A 181 16.10 32.00 36.96
N ASP A 182 16.63 31.77 38.13
CA ASP A 182 16.34 30.70 39.11
C ASP A 182 14.89 30.87 39.62
N ASP A 183 14.14 29.75 39.73
CA ASP A 183 13.27 29.53 40.88
C ASP A 183 12.68 28.12 40.88
N THR A 184 13.02 27.43 41.96
CA THR A 184 12.53 26.18 42.47
C THR A 184 11.07 26.27 42.96
N HIS A 185 10.26 25.27 42.61
CA HIS A 185 9.26 24.70 43.53
C HIS A 185 8.89 23.26 43.22
N THR A 186 9.30 22.37 44.12
CA THR A 186 8.78 21.03 44.36
C THR A 186 7.32 21.09 44.84
N PHE A 187 6.49 20.18 44.35
CA PHE A 187 5.52 19.46 45.17
C PHE A 187 5.03 18.18 44.49
N SER A 188 4.97 17.13 45.32
CA SER A 188 4.50 15.77 45.04
C SER A 188 2.96 15.69 45.00
N ASP A 189 2.51 14.67 44.41
CA ASP A 189 1.57 13.62 44.80
C ASP A 189 0.40 13.35 43.83
N ASP A 190 0.43 12.10 43.40
CA ASP A 190 -0.64 11.10 43.29
C ASP A 190 -2.06 11.55 42.92
N GLN A 191 -2.53 11.09 41.74
CA GLN A 191 -3.69 10.21 41.67
C GLN A 191 -4.03 9.80 40.21
N SER A 192 -4.17 8.49 40.06
CA SER A 192 -4.77 7.73 38.99
C SER A 192 -6.10 8.34 38.49
N SER A 193 -6.19 8.59 37.20
CA SER A 193 -7.48 8.63 36.50
C SER A 193 -7.24 8.44 34.99
N CYS A 194 -7.77 7.35 34.45
CA CYS A 194 -7.88 7.11 33.02
C CYS A 194 -8.76 8.18 32.38
N GLN A 195 -8.18 9.09 31.64
CA GLN A 195 -8.93 9.95 30.72
C GLN A 195 -8.28 9.89 29.35
N ASP A 196 -9.14 9.61 28.36
CA ASP A 196 -8.86 9.70 26.94
C ASP A 196 -8.24 11.06 26.60
N GLU A 197 -6.94 11.10 26.39
CA GLU A 197 -6.31 12.28 25.78
C GLU A 197 -6.43 12.21 24.27
N CYS A 198 -7.47 12.86 23.74
CA CYS A 198 -7.47 13.43 22.40
C CYS A 198 -6.45 14.56 22.39
N SER A 199 -5.19 14.26 22.11
CA SER A 199 -4.19 15.29 21.84
C SER A 199 -4.44 15.89 20.46
N GLU A 200 -4.76 17.15 20.45
CA GLU A 200 -4.78 18.07 19.30
C GLU A 200 -3.44 17.98 18.58
N ASP A 201 -3.42 17.32 17.43
CA ASP A 201 -2.32 17.49 16.48
C ASP A 201 -2.52 18.84 15.78
N GLY A 202 -1.57 19.72 16.07
CA GLY A 202 -1.54 21.10 15.62
C GLY A 202 -1.82 21.27 14.13
N ALA A 203 -2.57 22.32 13.83
CA ALA A 203 -2.84 22.82 12.50
C ALA A 203 -1.52 22.89 11.69
N LEU A 204 -1.44 22.09 10.62
CA LEU A 204 -0.36 22.18 9.65
C LEU A 204 -0.50 23.53 8.92
N ALA A 205 0.52 24.36 9.05
CA ALA A 205 0.65 25.59 8.28
C ALA A 205 0.58 25.26 6.79
N GLU A 206 -0.26 25.98 6.06
CA GLU A 206 -0.32 25.93 4.60
C GLU A 206 0.90 26.68 4.04
N ASP A 207 1.93 25.93 3.64
CA ASP A 207 3.03 26.46 2.85
C ASP A 207 2.59 26.65 1.38
N PRO A 208 3.07 27.70 0.68
CA PRO A 208 2.66 28.00 -0.69
C PRO A 208 3.11 26.88 -1.65
N VAL A 209 2.15 26.39 -2.42
CA VAL A 209 2.29 25.30 -3.39
C VAL A 209 3.16 25.74 -4.56
N THR A 210 4.35 25.15 -4.70
CA THR A 210 5.08 25.11 -5.95
C THR A 210 4.83 23.77 -6.64
N PRO A 211 4.64 23.71 -7.97
CA PRO A 211 4.34 22.46 -8.68
C PRO A 211 5.56 21.55 -8.70
N GLU A 212 5.49 20.40 -7.98
CA GLU A 212 6.60 19.45 -7.81
C GLU A 212 6.93 18.55 -9.02
N SER A 213 6.19 18.62 -10.11
CA SER A 213 6.42 17.75 -11.27
C SER A 213 7.74 18.03 -12.02
N SER A 214 8.34 19.21 -11.84
CA SER A 214 9.65 19.58 -12.42
C SER A 214 10.85 19.36 -11.49
N GLU A 215 10.63 19.09 -10.21
CA GLU A 215 11.72 18.92 -9.22
C GLU A 215 12.39 17.53 -9.24
N CYS A 216 11.77 16.55 -9.89
CA CYS A 216 12.30 15.17 -9.87
C CYS A 216 13.65 15.02 -10.56
N THR A 217 13.92 15.81 -11.60
CA THR A 217 15.17 15.77 -12.37
C THR A 217 16.23 16.73 -11.83
N SER A 218 15.84 17.66 -10.94
CA SER A 218 16.72 18.72 -10.44
C SER A 218 17.58 18.33 -9.23
N LYS A 219 17.20 17.27 -8.51
CA LYS A 219 17.94 16.83 -7.30
C LYS A 219 18.82 15.62 -7.60
N PRO A 220 20.12 15.66 -7.24
CA PRO A 220 21.05 14.57 -7.49
C PRO A 220 20.76 13.31 -6.67
N THR A 221 20.00 13.44 -5.59
CA THR A 221 19.66 12.34 -4.68
C THR A 221 18.16 12.25 -4.43
N ILE A 222 17.67 11.02 -4.26
CA ILE A 222 16.29 10.71 -3.83
C ILE A 222 16.31 10.12 -2.42
N CYS A 223 15.30 10.44 -1.63
CA CYS A 223 15.14 9.93 -0.28
C CYS A 223 14.26 8.67 -0.28
N LYS A 224 14.77 7.57 0.27
CA LYS A 224 13.99 6.38 0.65
C LYS A 224 13.74 6.45 2.15
N GLN A 225 12.54 6.80 2.56
CA GLN A 225 12.19 6.95 3.97
C GLN A 225 11.15 5.89 4.38
N PRO A 226 11.39 5.13 5.48
CA PRO A 226 10.35 4.29 6.06
C PRO A 226 9.12 5.10 6.43
N CYS A 227 7.99 4.79 5.83
CA CYS A 227 6.74 5.51 6.13
C CYS A 227 5.51 4.67 5.80
N ILE A 228 4.36 5.10 6.33
CA ILE A 228 3.03 4.58 5.99
C ILE A 228 2.25 5.74 5.40
N LEU A 229 1.90 5.62 4.12
CA LEU A 229 1.07 6.57 3.40
C LEU A 229 -0.39 6.11 3.45
N ILE A 230 -1.31 6.99 3.84
CA ILE A 230 -2.74 6.72 3.76
C ILE A 230 -3.31 7.56 2.61
N MET A 231 -3.73 6.88 1.56
CA MET A 231 -4.31 7.48 0.36
C MET A 231 -5.83 7.30 0.40
N ASP A 232 -6.53 8.42 0.55
CA ASP A 232 -7.99 8.45 0.68
C ASP A 232 -8.58 9.44 -0.33
N SER A 233 -9.51 8.96 -1.15
CA SER A 233 -10.18 9.76 -2.19
C SER A 233 -11.30 10.68 -1.65
N LEU A 234 -11.59 10.59 -0.37
CA LEU A 234 -12.46 11.52 0.33
C LEU A 234 -11.65 12.29 1.38
N ARG A 235 -11.87 13.60 1.45
CA ARG A 235 -11.32 14.41 2.53
C ARG A 235 -12.00 14.02 3.83
N GLY A 236 -11.20 13.54 4.77
CA GLY A 236 -11.69 13.11 6.08
C GLY A 236 -10.62 13.31 7.16
N PRO A 237 -10.92 12.99 8.41
CA PRO A 237 -9.95 13.05 9.49
C PRO A 237 -8.79 12.09 9.25
N ALA A 238 -7.62 12.45 9.78
CA ALA A 238 -6.44 11.59 9.71
C ALA A 238 -6.72 10.21 10.32
N ARG A 239 -6.30 9.16 9.62
CA ARG A 239 -6.50 7.76 10.06
C ARG A 239 -5.31 7.28 10.91
N SER A 240 -4.98 8.03 11.97
CA SER A 240 -3.84 7.75 12.85
C SER A 240 -3.93 6.37 13.52
N SER A 241 -5.14 5.90 13.84
CA SER A 241 -5.38 4.56 14.37
C SER A 241 -4.96 3.44 13.42
N VAL A 242 -5.13 3.63 12.11
CA VAL A 242 -4.69 2.68 11.06
C VAL A 242 -3.17 2.61 11.04
N VAL A 243 -2.51 3.77 11.01
CA VAL A 243 -1.05 3.85 11.04
C VAL A 243 -0.49 3.18 12.30
N LYS A 244 -1.07 3.45 13.47
CA LYS A 244 -0.70 2.79 14.73
C LYS A 244 -0.86 1.27 14.64
N THR A 245 -1.99 0.79 14.16
CA THR A 245 -2.25 -0.66 14.02
C THR A 245 -1.25 -1.35 13.09
N LEU A 246 -0.90 -0.71 11.97
CA LEU A 246 0.08 -1.28 11.03
C LEU A 246 1.51 -1.25 11.60
N ARG A 247 1.89 -0.23 12.38
CA ARG A 247 3.15 -0.23 13.12
C ARG A 247 3.23 -1.38 14.11
N GLU A 248 2.21 -1.54 14.95
CA GLU A 248 2.11 -2.64 15.93
C GLU A 248 2.16 -4.01 15.25
N TYR A 249 1.53 -4.15 14.08
CA TYR A 249 1.62 -5.37 13.27
C TYR A 249 3.06 -5.64 12.81
N LEU A 250 3.76 -4.63 12.29
CA LEU A 250 5.15 -4.77 11.84
C LEU A 250 6.10 -5.13 12.98
N GLU A 251 5.90 -4.60 14.19
CA GLU A 251 6.70 -4.96 15.37
C GLU A 251 6.60 -6.43 15.70
N VAL A 252 5.38 -6.96 15.74
CA VAL A 252 5.14 -8.39 16.02
C VAL A 252 5.60 -9.28 14.86
N GLU A 253 5.35 -8.88 13.60
CA GLU A 253 5.82 -9.61 12.42
C GLU A 253 7.35 -9.69 12.40
N TRP A 254 8.04 -8.58 12.74
CA TRP A 254 9.50 -8.59 12.88
C TRP A 254 9.97 -9.55 13.96
N GLU A 255 9.40 -9.47 15.17
CA GLU A 255 9.75 -10.37 16.27
C GLU A 255 9.60 -11.84 15.86
N VAL A 256 8.48 -12.19 15.23
CA VAL A 256 8.18 -13.56 14.79
C VAL A 256 9.12 -14.05 13.68
N ARG A 257 9.46 -13.17 12.72
CA ARG A 257 10.26 -13.56 11.54
C ARG A 257 11.76 -13.46 11.76
N LYS A 258 12.21 -12.49 12.55
CA LYS A 258 13.64 -12.20 12.75
C LYS A 258 14.18 -12.66 14.11
N GLY A 259 13.30 -13.07 15.04
CA GLY A 259 13.69 -13.51 16.38
C GLY A 259 14.28 -12.40 17.26
N SER A 260 14.12 -11.13 16.87
CA SER A 260 14.63 -9.96 17.59
C SER A 260 13.55 -8.90 17.69
N GLN A 261 13.68 -7.98 18.65
CA GLN A 261 12.77 -6.85 18.75
C GLN A 261 13.24 -5.68 17.90
N ARG A 262 12.30 -5.01 17.25
CA ARG A 262 12.52 -3.76 16.51
C ARG A 262 11.32 -2.87 16.67
N SER A 263 11.54 -1.60 17.00
CA SER A 263 10.49 -0.59 17.05
C SER A 263 10.17 -0.06 15.67
N PHE A 264 8.87 0.11 15.40
CA PHE A 264 8.31 0.81 14.25
C PHE A 264 7.52 2.04 14.71
N GLY A 265 7.96 2.69 15.80
CA GLY A 265 7.34 3.87 16.35
C GLY A 265 7.29 5.07 15.39
N LYS A 266 6.78 6.20 15.89
CA LYS A 266 6.58 7.42 15.07
C LYS A 266 7.88 7.94 14.41
N ASP A 267 9.02 7.77 15.08
CA ASP A 267 10.31 8.26 14.59
C ASP A 267 10.91 7.35 13.50
N GLN A 268 10.71 6.02 13.63
CA GLN A 268 11.25 5.04 12.69
C GLN A 268 10.37 4.83 11.47
N MET A 269 9.04 4.89 11.64
CA MET A 269 8.04 4.65 10.59
C MET A 269 7.02 5.79 10.60
N LYS A 270 7.29 6.85 9.86
CA LYS A 270 6.41 8.03 9.82
C LYS A 270 5.07 7.72 9.16
N GLY A 271 3.98 8.25 9.71
CA GLY A 271 2.67 8.24 9.05
C GLY A 271 2.44 9.54 8.28
N SER A 272 1.84 9.46 7.10
CA SER A 272 1.49 10.63 6.29
C SER A 272 0.19 10.39 5.52
N ASN A 273 -0.60 11.45 5.37
CA ASN A 273 -1.79 11.46 4.53
C ASN A 273 -1.49 12.37 3.32
N PRO A 274 -0.91 11.84 2.23
CA PRO A 274 -0.61 12.65 1.05
C PRO A 274 -1.89 13.21 0.43
N ARG A 275 -1.79 14.40 -0.16
CA ARG A 275 -2.85 14.89 -1.03
C ARG A 275 -2.86 14.03 -2.29
N VAL A 276 -3.99 13.38 -2.57
CA VAL A 276 -4.21 12.52 -3.74
C VAL A 276 -5.40 13.02 -4.53
N PRO A 277 -5.58 12.64 -5.82
CA PRO A 277 -6.78 12.96 -6.58
C PRO A 277 -8.03 12.49 -5.83
N GLN A 278 -9.06 13.35 -5.77
CA GLN A 278 -10.26 13.14 -4.99
C GLN A 278 -11.44 12.73 -5.87
N GLN A 279 -12.30 11.84 -5.36
CA GLN A 279 -13.54 11.47 -6.05
C GLN A 279 -14.57 12.59 -5.97
N ASP A 280 -15.42 12.66 -7.00
CA ASP A 280 -16.51 13.63 -7.15
C ASP A 280 -17.91 13.01 -6.92
N ASN A 281 -17.97 11.72 -6.55
CA ASN A 281 -19.18 10.97 -6.31
C ASN A 281 -19.05 10.09 -5.05
N PHE A 282 -20.07 9.32 -4.72
CA PHE A 282 -20.09 8.50 -3.50
C PHE A 282 -19.63 7.06 -3.66
N SER A 283 -19.50 6.55 -4.89
CA SER A 283 -19.31 5.13 -5.18
C SER A 283 -17.90 4.75 -5.66
N ASP A 284 -17.07 5.71 -6.09
CA ASP A 284 -15.81 5.42 -6.79
C ASP A 284 -14.59 5.21 -5.87
N CYS A 285 -14.75 5.23 -4.54
CA CYS A 285 -13.63 5.04 -3.63
C CYS A 285 -12.82 3.76 -3.94
N GLY A 286 -13.49 2.63 -4.25
CA GLY A 286 -12.84 1.40 -4.67
C GLY A 286 -12.08 1.55 -5.99
N VAL A 287 -12.61 2.30 -6.94
CA VAL A 287 -11.97 2.56 -8.24
C VAL A 287 -10.69 3.39 -8.03
N TYR A 288 -10.76 4.39 -7.15
CA TYR A 288 -9.62 5.25 -6.83
C TYR A 288 -8.46 4.48 -6.20
N ILE A 289 -8.71 3.56 -5.25
CA ILE A 289 -7.61 2.79 -4.66
C ILE A 289 -6.91 1.90 -5.70
N LEU A 290 -7.65 1.34 -6.67
CA LEU A 290 -7.05 0.59 -7.76
C LEU A 290 -6.17 1.48 -8.64
N GLN A 291 -6.64 2.70 -8.95
CA GLN A 291 -5.86 3.66 -9.72
C GLN A 291 -4.63 4.15 -8.95
N TYR A 292 -4.72 4.34 -7.62
CA TYR A 292 -3.54 4.70 -6.82
C TYR A 292 -2.44 3.65 -6.91
N VAL A 293 -2.77 2.35 -6.81
CA VAL A 293 -1.78 1.27 -6.96
C VAL A 293 -1.20 1.28 -8.37
N GLU A 294 -2.00 1.44 -9.40
CA GLU A 294 -1.54 1.50 -10.80
C GLU A 294 -0.60 2.69 -11.02
N SER A 295 -1.02 3.89 -10.60
CA SER A 295 -0.22 5.12 -10.72
C SER A 295 1.09 5.06 -9.92
N PHE A 296 1.11 4.32 -8.81
CA PHE A 296 2.31 4.13 -8.00
C PHE A 296 3.46 3.50 -8.80
N PHE A 297 3.14 2.70 -9.82
CA PHE A 297 4.11 2.07 -10.70
C PHE A 297 4.24 2.75 -12.06
N GLU A 298 3.18 3.35 -12.59
CA GLU A 298 3.22 4.09 -13.87
C GLU A 298 3.93 5.44 -13.72
N SER A 299 3.71 6.12 -12.60
CA SER A 299 4.31 7.42 -12.27
C SER A 299 4.89 7.37 -10.85
N PRO A 300 6.01 6.61 -10.66
CA PRO A 300 6.55 6.35 -9.35
C PRO A 300 7.00 7.64 -8.66
N LEU A 301 6.82 7.66 -7.35
CA LEU A 301 7.36 8.73 -6.50
C LEU A 301 8.87 8.80 -6.64
N ALA A 302 9.35 9.96 -7.03
CA ALA A 302 10.79 10.21 -7.16
C ALA A 302 11.50 10.21 -5.80
N SER A 303 10.83 10.68 -4.76
CA SER A 303 11.39 10.78 -3.41
C SER A 303 10.29 10.58 -2.37
N PHE A 304 10.62 9.90 -1.28
CA PHE A 304 9.73 9.69 -0.13
C PHE A 304 10.02 10.67 1.01
N HIS A 305 10.46 11.89 0.67
CA HIS A 305 10.54 12.98 1.64
C HIS A 305 9.12 13.45 1.99
N LEU A 306 8.78 13.42 3.28
CA LEU A 306 7.45 13.79 3.74
C LEU A 306 7.36 15.28 4.09
N PRO A 307 6.23 15.96 3.82
CA PRO A 307 5.00 15.44 3.22
C PRO A 307 5.10 15.24 1.70
N VAL A 308 4.35 14.23 1.19
CA VAL A 308 4.24 13.98 -0.25
C VAL A 308 2.95 14.60 -0.78
N ASN A 309 3.02 15.30 -1.91
CA ASN A 309 1.86 15.84 -2.63
C ASN A 309 1.64 15.09 -3.94
N LEU A 310 0.50 14.45 -4.08
CA LEU A 310 0.09 13.67 -5.25
C LEU A 310 -1.25 14.16 -5.82
N ALA A 311 -1.67 15.40 -5.52
CA ALA A 311 -2.98 15.92 -5.92
C ALA A 311 -3.24 15.83 -7.44
N GLU A 312 -2.18 15.97 -8.23
CA GLU A 312 -2.22 15.92 -9.70
C GLU A 312 -1.63 14.62 -10.27
N TRP A 313 -1.59 13.54 -9.48
CA TRP A 313 -0.94 12.29 -9.87
C TRP A 313 -1.50 11.68 -11.14
N PHE A 314 -2.81 11.82 -11.36
CA PHE A 314 -3.49 11.48 -12.60
C PHE A 314 -4.71 12.38 -12.82
N LEU A 315 -5.07 12.52 -14.09
CA LEU A 315 -6.25 13.31 -14.47
C LEU A 315 -7.53 12.58 -14.09
N GLN A 316 -8.52 13.32 -13.58
CA GLN A 316 -9.83 12.76 -13.21
C GLN A 316 -10.56 12.09 -14.39
N GLN A 317 -10.27 12.52 -15.61
CA GLN A 317 -10.76 11.86 -16.82
C GLN A 317 -10.42 10.36 -16.87
N ARG A 318 -9.28 9.96 -16.32
CA ARG A 318 -8.84 8.55 -16.21
C ARG A 318 -9.85 7.69 -15.45
N MET A 319 -10.52 8.26 -14.45
CA MET A 319 -11.46 7.54 -13.60
C MET A 319 -12.76 7.17 -14.35
N LYS A 320 -13.16 7.97 -15.35
CA LYS A 320 -14.41 7.76 -16.10
C LYS A 320 -14.43 6.47 -16.90
N THR A 321 -13.28 5.98 -17.35
CA THR A 321 -13.17 4.76 -18.17
C THR A 321 -12.79 3.52 -17.34
N LYS A 322 -12.34 3.70 -16.10
CA LYS A 322 -11.74 2.63 -15.32
C LYS A 322 -12.68 1.45 -15.04
N ARG A 323 -13.94 1.72 -14.75
CA ARG A 323 -14.94 0.67 -14.54
C ARG A 323 -15.13 -0.20 -15.78
N GLU A 324 -15.23 0.44 -16.96
CA GLU A 324 -15.40 -0.29 -18.23
C GLU A 324 -14.12 -1.06 -18.61
N GLU A 325 -12.94 -0.48 -18.37
CA GLU A 325 -11.65 -1.19 -18.56
C GLU A 325 -11.60 -2.49 -17.77
N ILE A 326 -12.05 -2.47 -16.51
CA ILE A 326 -12.08 -3.67 -15.65
C ILE A 326 -13.13 -4.67 -16.15
N LYS A 327 -14.31 -4.22 -16.58
CA LYS A 327 -15.34 -5.08 -17.19
C LYS A 327 -14.84 -5.77 -18.46
N GLU A 328 -14.20 -5.02 -19.35
CA GLU A 328 -13.63 -5.55 -20.58
C GLU A 328 -12.54 -6.57 -20.29
N LEU A 329 -11.68 -6.31 -19.30
CA LEU A 329 -10.68 -7.25 -18.84
C LEU A 329 -11.32 -8.58 -18.36
N ILE A 330 -12.36 -8.52 -17.55
CA ILE A 330 -13.08 -9.71 -17.07
C ILE A 330 -13.68 -10.48 -18.24
N ARG A 331 -14.35 -9.80 -19.18
CA ARG A 331 -14.94 -10.42 -20.38
C ARG A 331 -13.88 -11.08 -21.27
N LYS A 332 -12.73 -10.44 -21.42
CA LYS A 332 -11.59 -10.97 -22.19
C LYS A 332 -11.08 -12.27 -21.56
N ILE A 333 -10.81 -12.27 -20.26
CA ILE A 333 -10.33 -13.47 -19.54
C ILE A 333 -11.39 -14.60 -19.61
N GLN A 334 -12.66 -14.28 -19.40
CA GLN A 334 -13.75 -15.23 -19.54
C GLN A 334 -13.77 -15.88 -20.93
N SER A 335 -13.62 -15.07 -21.98
CA SER A 335 -13.63 -15.56 -23.37
C SER A 335 -12.45 -16.47 -23.66
N GLN A 336 -11.27 -16.15 -23.10
CA GLN A 336 -10.07 -17.00 -23.22
C GLN A 336 -10.29 -18.35 -22.54
N GLN A 337 -10.79 -18.38 -21.29
CA GLN A 337 -11.05 -19.62 -20.56
C GLN A 337 -12.10 -20.50 -21.25
N LYS A 338 -13.13 -19.90 -21.85
CA LYS A 338 -14.14 -20.64 -22.65
C LYS A 338 -13.54 -21.29 -23.91
N LYS A 339 -12.63 -20.60 -24.60
CA LYS A 339 -11.95 -21.15 -25.79
C LYS A 339 -11.05 -22.33 -25.42
N GLU A 340 -10.28 -22.20 -24.33
CA GLU A 340 -9.40 -23.27 -23.84
C GLU A 340 -10.19 -24.51 -23.41
N ALA A 341 -11.30 -24.34 -22.69
CA ALA A 341 -12.21 -25.43 -22.31
C ALA A 341 -12.83 -26.13 -23.52
N GLY A 342 -13.20 -25.37 -24.57
CA GLY A 342 -13.75 -25.93 -25.82
C GLY A 342 -12.72 -26.73 -26.65
N GLN A 343 -11.45 -26.32 -26.63
CA GLN A 343 -10.38 -27.03 -27.35
C GLN A 343 -9.92 -28.31 -26.61
N GLY A 344 -10.00 -28.32 -25.27
CA GLY A 344 -9.71 -29.52 -24.47
C GLY A 344 -10.73 -30.64 -24.69
N SER A 345 -11.98 -30.34 -25.00
CA SER A 345 -13.05 -31.30 -25.25
C SER A 345 -12.98 -31.97 -26.62
N ALA A 346 -12.25 -31.36 -27.58
CA ALA A 346 -12.13 -31.91 -28.94
C ALA A 346 -10.96 -32.93 -29.13
N LYS A 347 -10.15 -33.17 -28.11
CA LYS A 347 -8.98 -34.07 -28.14
C LYS A 347 -9.13 -35.35 -27.32
N GLY A 348 -10.31 -35.70 -26.87
CA GLY A 348 -10.57 -36.90 -26.05
C GLY A 348 -11.35 -37.96 -26.81
N SER A 349 -10.69 -38.79 -27.58
CA SER A 349 -11.17 -40.16 -27.92
C SER A 349 -10.23 -41.19 -27.30
N PRO A 350 -10.72 -42.28 -26.76
CA PRO A 350 -10.02 -43.05 -25.72
C PRO A 350 -9.00 -44.04 -26.30
N GLY A 351 -7.86 -44.07 -25.66
CA GLY A 351 -6.84 -45.12 -25.87
C GLY A 351 -6.10 -45.28 -24.54
N GLU A 352 -6.38 -46.41 -23.90
CA GLU A 352 -5.66 -46.91 -22.73
C GLU A 352 -4.16 -47.06 -23.03
N GLN A 353 -3.32 -46.65 -22.09
CA GLN A 353 -2.18 -47.46 -21.60
C GLN A 353 -1.43 -46.74 -20.49
N GLU A 354 -1.33 -47.45 -19.35
CA GLU A 354 -0.41 -47.16 -18.25
C GLU A 354 1.04 -47.24 -18.74
N VAL A 355 1.90 -46.29 -18.32
CA VAL A 355 3.29 -46.58 -17.91
C VAL A 355 3.76 -45.52 -16.94
N ALA A 356 4.32 -46.00 -15.81
CA ALA A 356 5.01 -45.20 -14.81
C ALA A 356 6.31 -44.61 -15.35
N GLY A 357 6.65 -43.41 -14.89
CA GLY A 357 7.95 -42.77 -15.13
C GLY A 357 8.09 -41.53 -14.24
N GLU A 358 8.87 -41.68 -13.16
CA GLU A 358 9.42 -40.58 -12.38
C GLU A 358 10.34 -39.74 -13.27
N ASP A 359 10.13 -38.41 -13.26
CA ASP A 359 11.23 -37.50 -13.53
C ASP A 359 10.97 -36.14 -12.82
N THR A 360 11.96 -35.78 -12.03
CA THR A 360 12.11 -34.57 -11.24
C THR A 360 12.46 -33.39 -12.15
N GLU A 361 11.58 -32.41 -12.27
CA GLU A 361 11.95 -31.08 -12.75
C GLU A 361 11.69 -30.04 -11.68
N GLU A 362 12.75 -29.35 -11.28
CA GLU A 362 12.73 -28.15 -10.43
C GLU A 362 12.02 -26.98 -11.14
N GLY A 363 10.74 -26.86 -10.91
CA GLY A 363 9.94 -25.70 -11.30
C GLY A 363 10.04 -24.63 -10.24
N VAL A 364 10.42 -23.40 -10.63
CA VAL A 364 10.37 -22.20 -9.79
C VAL A 364 8.92 -21.97 -9.36
N GLU A 365 8.60 -22.35 -8.14
CA GLU A 365 7.26 -22.26 -7.56
C GLU A 365 7.00 -20.82 -7.09
N ILE A 366 6.29 -20.03 -7.91
CA ILE A 366 5.70 -18.75 -7.46
C ILE A 366 4.51 -19.11 -6.57
N GLN A 367 4.73 -19.16 -5.27
CA GLN A 367 3.68 -19.51 -4.32
C GLN A 367 2.73 -18.31 -4.13
N ILE A 368 1.56 -18.41 -4.74
CA ILE A 368 0.44 -17.50 -4.53
C ILE A 368 -0.35 -18.02 -3.32
N GLN A 369 -0.50 -17.13 -2.34
CA GLN A 369 -1.19 -17.45 -1.08
C GLN A 369 -2.65 -17.88 -1.31
N ASN A 370 -3.04 -19.01 -0.71
CA ASN A 370 -4.43 -19.42 -0.60
C ASN A 370 -5.17 -18.46 0.32
N PHE A 371 -6.16 -17.76 -0.21
CA PHE A 371 -7.14 -17.05 0.59
C PHE A 371 -8.13 -18.07 1.16
N PRO A 372 -8.35 -18.11 2.48
CA PRO A 372 -9.41 -18.95 3.02
C PRO A 372 -10.75 -18.40 2.57
N VAL A 373 -11.48 -19.18 1.79
CA VAL A 373 -12.91 -18.99 1.58
C VAL A 373 -13.56 -19.32 2.92
N SER A 374 -14.12 -18.32 3.57
CA SER A 374 -14.92 -18.54 4.80
C SER A 374 -16.37 -18.85 4.43
N PRO A 375 -17.02 -19.72 5.22
CA PRO A 375 -18.47 -19.91 5.15
C PRO A 375 -19.23 -18.70 5.65
#